data_1cb01cbb9e160e9e8fda802359e16a1f
#
_entry.id   1cb01cbb9e160e9e8fda802359e16a1f
#
_cell.length_a   1.000
_cell.length_b   1.000
_cell.length_c   1.000
_cell.angle_alpha   90.00
_cell.angle_beta   90.00
_cell.angle_gamma   90.00
#
_symmetry.space_group_name_H-M   'P 1'
#
loop_
_entity.id
_entity.type
_entity.pdbx_description
1 polymer ?
#
loop_
_entity_poly.entity_id
_entity_poly.type
_entity_poly.pdbx_seq_one_letter_code
_entity_poly.pdbx_strand_id
1 'polypeptide(L)'
;MTAGKLPGWLKPMNKVMVAIQKLGITAGPVSVLTVPGRKSGQPRSTPMTPFTYGGRPHGVAFPGADWASNARAAGVGTLSRGRKSRQVQIVELSAEEARPVLRVFHDEVPVGVGFMKRTGLVQQGTPDEVEALAGRVSVFRFDPLPN
;
A
#
# COMPACT_ATOMS: atom_id res chain seq x y z
N MET A 1 23.59 9.28 -6.20
CA MET A 1 23.45 8.65 -4.90
C MET A 1 24.13 7.30 -4.92
N THR A 2 24.90 7.07 -3.93
CA THR A 2 25.35 5.72 -3.71
C THR A 2 24.14 4.83 -3.47
N ALA A 3 24.15 3.67 -4.06
CA ALA A 3 23.01 2.76 -3.98
C ALA A 3 22.61 2.42 -2.55
N GLY A 4 23.46 2.59 -1.58
CA GLY A 4 23.15 2.30 -0.19
C GLY A 4 22.64 3.47 0.63
N LYS A 5 22.56 4.65 0.04
CA LYS A 5 22.11 5.82 0.80
C LYS A 5 20.60 5.88 0.84
N LEU A 6 20.07 5.71 2.03
CA LEU A 6 18.64 5.79 2.28
C LEU A 6 18.28 7.21 2.70
N PRO A 7 17.05 7.64 2.42
CA PRO A 7 16.58 8.92 2.96
C PRO A 7 16.73 8.97 4.47
N GLY A 8 17.08 10.14 5.01
CA GLY A 8 17.31 10.28 6.44
C GLY A 8 16.10 9.94 7.31
N TRP A 9 14.89 10.06 6.76
CA TRP A 9 13.67 9.74 7.50
C TRP A 9 13.52 8.24 7.78
N LEU A 10 14.28 7.38 7.09
CA LEU A 10 14.21 5.94 7.33
C LEU A 10 14.82 5.52 8.66
N LYS A 11 15.73 6.32 9.23
CA LYS A 11 16.28 5.99 10.54
C LYS A 11 15.23 5.99 11.66
N PRO A 12 14.39 7.04 11.80
CA PRO A 12 13.30 6.96 12.78
C PRO A 12 12.27 5.90 12.42
N MET A 13 12.10 5.59 11.14
CA MET A 13 11.20 4.53 10.74
C MET A 13 11.63 3.16 11.24
N ASN A 14 12.92 2.91 11.34
CA ASN A 14 13.41 1.65 11.88
C ASN A 14 12.90 1.43 13.31
N LYS A 15 12.84 2.49 14.12
CA LYS A 15 12.28 2.39 15.48
C LYS A 15 10.78 2.07 15.45
N VAL A 16 10.06 2.68 14.53
CA VAL A 16 8.63 2.40 14.36
C VAL A 16 8.42 0.93 13.96
N MET A 17 9.23 0.44 13.03
CA MET A 17 9.14 -0.94 12.58
C MET A 17 9.43 -1.93 13.70
N VAL A 18 10.43 -1.65 14.53
CA VAL A 18 10.73 -2.48 15.69
C VAL A 18 9.55 -2.49 16.66
N ALA A 19 8.94 -1.34 16.90
CA ALA A 19 7.79 -1.25 17.81
C ALA A 19 6.60 -2.06 17.26
N ILE A 20 6.33 -1.96 15.96
CA ILE A 20 5.26 -2.72 15.32
C ILE A 20 5.52 -4.22 15.46
N GLN A 21 6.74 -4.66 15.24
CA GLN A 21 7.12 -6.06 15.37
C GLN A 21 6.93 -6.57 16.80
N LYS A 22 7.30 -5.75 17.78
CA LYS A 22 7.13 -6.09 19.19
C LYS A 22 5.68 -6.23 19.60
N LEU A 23 4.79 -5.49 18.95
CA LEU A 23 3.36 -5.57 19.22
C LEU A 23 2.71 -6.78 18.58
N GLY A 24 3.44 -7.53 17.77
CA GLY A 24 2.90 -8.72 17.13
C GLY A 24 1.87 -8.43 16.04
N ILE A 25 1.91 -7.25 15.44
CA ILE A 25 0.98 -6.87 14.37
C ILE A 25 1.46 -7.48 13.07
N THR A 26 1.49 -8.80 13.04
CA THR A 26 2.10 -9.49 11.90
C THR A 26 1.35 -10.77 11.54
N ALA A 27 0.19 -10.96 12.12
CA ALA A 27 -0.58 -12.17 11.91
C ALA A 27 -1.26 -12.14 10.54
N GLY A 28 -1.19 -13.23 9.81
CA GLY A 28 -1.91 -13.43 8.56
C GLY A 28 -1.33 -12.64 7.39
N PRO A 29 -2.16 -12.33 6.40
CA PRO A 29 -1.71 -11.66 5.17
C PRO A 29 -1.54 -10.15 5.33
N VAL A 30 -1.77 -9.60 6.53
CA VAL A 30 -1.69 -8.16 6.74
C VAL A 30 -0.24 -7.72 6.77
N SER A 31 0.04 -6.69 6.00
CA SER A 31 1.33 -6.01 5.98
C SER A 31 1.16 -4.58 6.49
N VAL A 32 2.27 -3.91 6.74
CA VAL A 32 2.25 -2.52 7.18
C VAL A 32 3.11 -1.70 6.22
N LEU A 33 2.51 -0.67 5.65
CA LEU A 33 3.25 0.31 4.85
C LEU A 33 3.56 1.51 5.73
N THR A 34 4.82 1.89 5.79
CA THR A 34 5.26 3.06 6.53
C THR A 34 5.88 4.07 5.58
N VAL A 35 5.37 5.30 5.62
CA VAL A 35 5.86 6.41 4.81
C VAL A 35 5.91 7.65 5.70
N PRO A 36 6.72 8.67 5.34
CA PRO A 36 6.68 9.93 6.08
C PRO A 36 5.38 10.67 5.79
N GLY A 37 4.82 11.28 6.81
CA GLY A 37 3.67 12.16 6.63
C GLY A 37 4.07 13.36 5.76
N ARG A 38 3.24 13.70 4.79
CA ARG A 38 3.54 14.78 3.83
C ARG A 38 3.65 16.15 4.47
N LYS A 39 3.04 16.32 5.63
CA LYS A 39 3.05 17.61 6.35
C LYS A 39 4.08 17.64 7.47
N SER A 40 4.16 16.58 8.26
CA SER A 40 5.00 16.57 9.46
C SER A 40 6.36 15.92 9.25
N GLY A 41 6.51 15.08 8.22
CA GLY A 41 7.70 14.27 8.03
C GLY A 41 7.82 13.10 8.99
N GLN A 42 6.88 12.96 9.93
CA GLN A 42 6.90 11.87 10.89
C GLN A 42 6.42 10.58 10.24
N PRO A 43 6.97 9.41 10.65
CA PRO A 43 6.53 8.15 10.09
C PRO A 43 5.04 7.90 10.33
N ARG A 44 4.36 7.44 9.28
CA ARG A 44 2.95 7.06 9.34
C ARG A 44 2.83 5.63 8.85
N SER A 45 2.24 4.78 9.65
CA SER A 45 2.11 3.35 9.34
C SER A 45 0.65 3.00 9.12
N THR A 46 0.40 2.23 8.07
CA THR A 46 -0.95 1.83 7.68
C THR A 46 -0.98 0.32 7.44
N PRO A 47 -1.88 -0.41 8.12
CA PRO A 47 -2.09 -1.81 7.78
C PRO A 47 -2.72 -1.94 6.41
N MET A 48 -2.29 -2.94 5.65
CA MET A 48 -2.86 -3.20 4.33
C MET A 48 -2.71 -4.67 3.96
N THR A 49 -3.44 -5.08 2.95
CA THR A 49 -3.34 -6.43 2.40
C THR A 49 -2.85 -6.31 0.96
N PRO A 50 -1.53 -6.33 0.74
CA PRO A 50 -1.01 -6.30 -0.62
C PRO A 50 -1.38 -7.58 -1.35
N PHE A 51 -1.53 -7.45 -2.65
CA PHE A 51 -1.80 -8.60 -3.52
C PHE A 51 -0.84 -8.54 -4.71
N THR A 52 -0.61 -9.67 -5.34
CA THR A 52 0.37 -9.78 -6.40
C THR A 52 -0.27 -9.65 -7.77
N TYR A 53 0.29 -8.78 -8.59
CA TYR A 53 -0.06 -8.65 -10.00
C TYR A 53 1.24 -8.46 -10.79
N GLY A 54 1.43 -9.28 -11.82
CA GLY A 54 2.66 -9.20 -12.61
C GLY A 54 3.92 -9.48 -11.82
N GLY A 55 3.83 -10.30 -10.78
CA GLY A 55 4.96 -10.64 -9.93
C GLY A 55 5.35 -9.60 -8.90
N ARG A 56 4.57 -8.53 -8.76
CA ARG A 56 4.88 -7.43 -7.83
C ARG A 56 3.72 -7.15 -6.89
N PRO A 57 4.00 -6.72 -5.65
CA PRO A 57 2.94 -6.36 -4.72
C PRO A 57 2.27 -5.04 -5.13
N HIS A 58 0.96 -5.01 -4.93
CA HIS A 58 0.13 -3.83 -5.22
C HIS A 58 -0.78 -3.56 -4.04
N GLY A 59 -1.23 -2.32 -3.92
CA GLY A 59 -2.20 -1.93 -2.91
C GLY A 59 -3.22 -0.96 -3.47
N VAL A 60 -4.41 -0.98 -2.89
CA VAL A 60 -5.51 -0.10 -3.30
C VAL A 60 -5.85 0.82 -2.14
N ALA A 61 -5.90 2.12 -2.42
CA ALA A 61 -6.31 3.14 -1.45
C ALA A 61 -7.70 3.63 -1.79
N PHE A 62 -8.58 3.60 -0.81
CA PHE A 62 -9.94 4.10 -0.99
C PHE A 62 -9.95 5.63 -1.02
N PRO A 63 -11.00 6.24 -1.59
CA PRO A 63 -11.05 7.71 -1.68
C PRO A 63 -10.90 8.36 -0.30
N GLY A 64 -10.07 9.40 -0.24
CA GLY A 64 -9.83 10.13 1.00
C GLY A 64 -8.80 9.51 1.95
N ALA A 65 -8.17 8.41 1.56
CA ALA A 65 -7.16 7.78 2.41
C ALA A 65 -5.90 8.66 2.50
N ASP A 66 -5.53 9.04 3.72
CA ASP A 66 -4.34 9.86 3.94
C ASP A 66 -3.06 9.17 3.53
N TRP A 67 -3.00 7.84 3.70
CA TRP A 67 -1.77 7.13 3.36
C TRP A 67 -1.45 7.24 1.87
N ALA A 68 -2.47 7.32 1.02
CA ALA A 68 -2.26 7.47 -0.41
C ALA A 68 -1.58 8.79 -0.74
N SER A 69 -2.04 9.88 -0.11
CA SER A 69 -1.43 11.19 -0.29
C SER A 69 0.01 11.23 0.23
N ASN A 70 0.24 10.60 1.38
CA ASN A 70 1.59 10.52 1.96
C ASN A 70 2.51 9.67 1.07
N ALA A 71 2.02 8.54 0.57
CA ALA A 71 2.79 7.66 -0.29
C ALA A 71 3.14 8.35 -1.61
N ARG A 72 2.18 9.06 -2.19
CA ARG A 72 2.39 9.80 -3.43
C ARG A 72 3.45 10.88 -3.26
N ALA A 73 3.42 11.59 -2.15
CA ALA A 73 4.40 12.64 -1.86
C ALA A 73 5.79 12.05 -1.59
N ALA A 74 5.87 10.91 -0.92
CA ALA A 74 7.14 10.31 -0.55
C ALA A 74 7.82 9.57 -1.69
N GLY A 75 7.05 8.82 -2.48
CA GLY A 75 7.58 8.02 -3.58
C GLY A 75 8.33 6.76 -3.17
N VAL A 76 8.70 6.65 -1.89
CA VAL A 76 9.37 5.48 -1.33
C VAL A 76 8.80 5.22 0.06
N GLY A 77 8.90 3.99 0.51
CA GLY A 77 8.42 3.62 1.84
C GLY A 77 9.01 2.30 2.28
N THR A 78 8.53 1.82 3.42
CA THR A 78 8.91 0.52 3.95
C THR A 78 7.67 -0.34 4.04
N LEU A 79 7.72 -1.49 3.39
CA LEU A 79 6.65 -2.47 3.46
C LEU A 79 7.14 -3.62 4.34
N SER A 80 6.41 -3.91 5.40
CA SER A 80 6.82 -4.94 6.34
C SER A 80 5.72 -5.97 6.53
N ARG A 81 6.15 -7.20 6.78
CA ARG A 81 5.27 -8.31 7.12
C ARG A 81 6.03 -9.22 8.07
N GLY A 82 5.52 -9.34 9.28
CA GLY A 82 6.24 -10.05 10.32
C GLY A 82 7.53 -9.33 10.66
N ARG A 83 8.59 -10.09 10.76
CA ARG A 83 9.92 -9.53 11.03
C ARG A 83 10.64 -9.08 9.77
N LYS A 84 10.03 -9.31 8.61
CA LYS A 84 10.62 -8.92 7.34
C LYS A 84 10.15 -7.53 6.99
N SER A 85 11.08 -6.68 6.59
CA SER A 85 10.75 -5.37 6.07
C SER A 85 11.56 -5.14 4.80
N ARG A 86 11.00 -4.34 3.92
CA ARG A 86 11.57 -4.12 2.62
C ARG A 86 11.31 -2.69 2.21
N GLN A 87 12.34 -2.04 1.70
CA GLN A 87 12.15 -0.72 1.14
C GLN A 87 11.65 -0.84 -0.28
N VAL A 88 10.68 -0.02 -0.61
CA VAL A 88 10.01 -0.09 -1.90
C VAL A 88 9.89 1.30 -2.51
N GLN A 89 9.96 1.34 -3.83
CA GLN A 89 9.54 2.49 -4.59
C GLN A 89 8.03 2.38 -4.76
N ILE A 90 7.32 3.45 -4.53
CA ILE A 90 5.85 3.48 -4.61
C ILE A 90 5.46 4.16 -5.91
N VAL A 91 4.83 3.40 -6.79
CA VAL A 91 4.45 3.89 -8.12
C VAL A 91 2.93 3.90 -8.20
N GLU A 92 2.36 5.07 -8.41
CA GLU A 92 0.92 5.17 -8.62
C GLU A 92 0.59 4.82 -10.07
N LEU A 93 -0.35 3.92 -10.27
CA LEU A 93 -0.77 3.52 -11.61
C LEU A 93 -1.78 4.50 -12.17
N SER A 94 -1.76 4.67 -13.50
CA SER A 94 -2.82 5.41 -14.18
C SER A 94 -4.14 4.66 -14.07
N ALA A 95 -5.26 5.34 -14.35
CA ALA A 95 -6.57 4.70 -14.35
C ALA A 95 -6.59 3.51 -15.29
N GLU A 96 -6.01 3.64 -16.47
CA GLU A 96 -5.97 2.55 -17.44
C GLU A 96 -5.15 1.37 -16.95
N GLU A 97 -3.97 1.63 -16.37
CA GLU A 97 -3.13 0.57 -15.81
C GLU A 97 -3.80 -0.12 -14.62
N ALA A 98 -4.61 0.61 -13.87
CA ALA A 98 -5.27 0.08 -12.69
C ALA A 98 -6.41 -0.90 -13.00
N ARG A 99 -7.00 -0.83 -14.18
CA ARG A 99 -8.17 -1.65 -14.50
C ARG A 99 -7.93 -3.15 -14.32
N PRO A 100 -6.92 -3.76 -14.96
CA PRO A 100 -6.68 -5.19 -14.74
C PRO A 100 -6.24 -5.51 -13.32
N VAL A 101 -5.55 -4.59 -12.67
CA VAL A 101 -5.11 -4.78 -11.27
C VAL A 101 -6.31 -4.84 -10.34
N LEU A 102 -7.32 -4.00 -10.57
CA LEU A 102 -8.54 -4.01 -9.76
C LEU A 102 -9.34 -5.31 -9.92
N ARG A 103 -9.31 -5.92 -11.08
CA ARG A 103 -9.96 -7.24 -11.25
C ARG A 103 -9.26 -8.30 -10.40
N VAL A 104 -7.92 -8.26 -10.33
CA VAL A 104 -7.17 -9.17 -9.46
C VAL A 104 -7.47 -8.86 -7.98
N PHE A 105 -7.56 -7.59 -7.62
CA PHE A 105 -7.96 -7.18 -6.27
C PHE A 105 -9.30 -7.79 -5.88
N HIS A 106 -10.26 -7.78 -6.79
CA HIS A 106 -11.58 -8.39 -6.55
C HIS A 106 -11.45 -9.86 -6.12
N ASP A 107 -10.57 -10.60 -6.79
CA ASP A 107 -10.42 -12.03 -6.53
C ASP A 107 -9.57 -12.32 -5.30
N GLU A 108 -8.54 -11.51 -5.08
CA GLU A 108 -7.52 -11.78 -4.05
C GLU A 108 -7.82 -11.15 -2.71
N VAL A 109 -8.63 -10.08 -2.67
CA VAL A 109 -8.86 -9.32 -1.45
C VAL A 109 -10.37 -9.18 -1.19
N PRO A 110 -11.06 -10.28 -0.90
CA PRO A 110 -12.51 -10.22 -0.70
C PRO A 110 -12.93 -9.34 0.47
N VAL A 111 -12.09 -9.21 1.50
CA VAL A 111 -12.40 -8.31 2.63
C VAL A 111 -12.42 -6.86 2.16
N GLY A 112 -11.57 -6.49 1.21
CA GLY A 112 -11.58 -5.16 0.62
C GLY A 112 -12.82 -4.89 -0.20
N VAL A 113 -13.27 -5.86 -0.96
CA VAL A 113 -14.52 -5.76 -1.71
C VAL A 113 -15.71 -5.61 -0.76
N GLY A 114 -15.71 -6.35 0.34
CA GLY A 114 -16.74 -6.22 1.38
C GLY A 114 -16.78 -4.80 1.95
N PHE A 115 -15.63 -4.20 2.18
CA PHE A 115 -15.55 -2.83 2.64
C PHE A 115 -16.09 -1.85 1.59
N MET A 116 -15.79 -2.08 0.31
CA MET A 116 -16.33 -1.27 -0.78
C MET A 116 -17.85 -1.32 -0.82
N LYS A 117 -18.42 -2.49 -0.56
CA LYS A 117 -19.88 -2.64 -0.50
C LYS A 117 -20.46 -1.86 0.68
N ARG A 118 -19.86 -1.99 1.85
CA ARG A 118 -20.35 -1.31 3.05
C ARG A 118 -20.27 0.21 2.95
N THR A 119 -19.27 0.73 2.24
CA THR A 119 -19.09 2.16 2.07
C THR A 119 -19.82 2.72 0.86
N GLY A 120 -20.48 1.88 0.07
CA GLY A 120 -21.25 2.33 -1.09
C GLY A 120 -20.44 2.59 -2.33
N LEU A 121 -19.15 2.23 -2.35
CA LEU A 121 -18.33 2.35 -3.56
C LEU A 121 -18.83 1.42 -4.67
N VAL A 122 -19.26 0.23 -4.28
CA VAL A 122 -19.89 -0.73 -5.18
C VAL A 122 -21.18 -1.23 -4.55
N GLN A 123 -22.11 -1.70 -5.35
CA GLN A 123 -23.39 -2.21 -4.86
C GLN A 123 -23.33 -3.70 -4.61
N GLN A 124 -22.94 -4.48 -5.62
CA GLN A 124 -22.90 -5.94 -5.55
C GLN A 124 -21.49 -6.49 -5.40
N GLY A 125 -20.48 -5.68 -5.71
CA GLY A 125 -19.10 -6.10 -5.61
C GLY A 125 -18.68 -7.03 -6.74
N THR A 126 -19.24 -6.84 -7.94
CA THR A 126 -18.86 -7.62 -9.11
C THR A 126 -17.49 -7.19 -9.61
N PRO A 127 -16.78 -8.05 -10.37
CA PRO A 127 -15.50 -7.65 -10.95
C PRO A 127 -15.61 -6.39 -11.81
N ASP A 128 -16.69 -6.24 -12.56
CA ASP A 128 -16.90 -5.07 -13.41
C ASP A 128 -17.07 -3.80 -12.59
N GLU A 129 -17.80 -3.89 -11.47
CA GLU A 129 -17.96 -2.72 -10.59
C GLU A 129 -16.63 -2.30 -9.98
N VAL A 130 -15.81 -3.26 -9.56
CA VAL A 130 -14.51 -2.97 -8.96
C VAL A 130 -13.58 -2.37 -10.01
N GLU A 131 -13.56 -2.92 -11.21
CA GLU A 131 -12.75 -2.38 -12.30
C GLU A 131 -13.17 -0.95 -12.65
N ALA A 132 -14.46 -0.66 -12.60
CA ALA A 132 -14.99 0.67 -12.92
C ALA A 132 -14.54 1.74 -11.91
N LEU A 133 -13.96 1.35 -10.79
CA LEU A 133 -13.41 2.30 -9.82
C LEU A 133 -12.05 2.86 -10.25
N ALA A 134 -11.48 2.38 -11.34
CA ALA A 134 -10.22 2.92 -11.86
C ALA A 134 -10.33 4.43 -12.07
N GLY A 135 -9.40 5.18 -11.47
CA GLY A 135 -9.46 6.65 -11.47
C GLY A 135 -10.19 7.25 -10.29
N ARG A 136 -11.01 6.45 -9.56
CA ARG A 136 -11.68 6.89 -8.33
C ARG A 136 -10.96 6.39 -7.09
N VAL A 137 -10.39 5.20 -7.16
CA VAL A 137 -9.48 4.69 -6.13
C VAL A 137 -8.06 4.78 -6.66
N SER A 138 -7.09 4.91 -5.75
CA SER A 138 -5.69 4.95 -6.13
C SER A 138 -5.12 3.54 -6.04
N VAL A 139 -4.39 3.12 -7.07
CA VAL A 139 -3.73 1.82 -7.11
C VAL A 139 -2.23 2.06 -7.18
N PHE A 140 -1.49 1.44 -6.27
CA PHE A 140 -0.05 1.59 -6.18
C PHE A 140 0.64 0.26 -6.40
N ARG A 141 1.80 0.31 -7.05
CA ARG A 141 2.71 -0.80 -7.18
C ARG A 141 3.90 -0.55 -6.28
N PHE A 142 4.31 -1.56 -5.54
CA PHE A 142 5.45 -1.45 -4.63
C PHE A 142 6.63 -2.21 -5.23
N ASP A 143 7.59 -1.47 -5.80
CA ASP A 143 8.75 -2.07 -6.45
C ASP A 143 9.89 -2.18 -5.43
N PRO A 144 10.47 -3.38 -5.23
CA PRO A 144 11.59 -3.50 -4.29
C PRO A 144 12.75 -2.62 -4.70
N LEU A 145 13.30 -1.89 -3.74
CA LEU A 145 14.52 -1.13 -3.96
C LEU A 145 15.72 -2.03 -3.74
N PRO A 146 16.83 -1.82 -4.49
CA PRO A 146 18.05 -2.56 -4.26
C PRO A 146 18.58 -2.25 -2.86
N ASN A 147 19.14 -3.29 -2.23
CA ASN A 147 19.76 -3.15 -0.92
C ASN A 147 21.17 -2.58 -1.05
#